data_0b6373cfd5bdd8b6671ca5bfb55a8e73
#
_entry.id   0b6373cfd5bdd8b6671ca5bfb55a8e73
#
_cell.length_a   1.000
_cell.length_b   1.000
_cell.length_c   1.000
_cell.angle_alpha   90.00
_cell.angle_beta   90.00
_cell.angle_gamma   90.00
#
_symmetry.space_group_name_H-M   'P 1'
#
loop_
_entity.id
_entity.type
_entity.pdbx_description
1 polymer ?
#
loop_
_entity_poly.entity_id
_entity_poly.type
_entity_poly.pdbx_seq_one_letter_code
_entity_poly.pdbx_strand_id
1 'polypeptide(L)' 'YSFASWDGDRLLVESRPLDGGRITETFLLEEGGNRLRVELELLPLSFRVPIYLIRIYDRVNATP' A
#
# COMPACT_ATOMS: atom_id res chain seq x y z
N TYR A 1 -11.82 0.84 11.18
CA TYR A 1 -11.02 2.04 11.30
C TYR A 1 -9.72 1.92 10.51
N SER A 2 -9.08 3.03 10.25
CA SER A 2 -7.80 3.04 9.57
C SER A 2 -6.87 4.05 10.21
N PHE A 3 -5.59 3.81 10.09
CA PHE A 3 -4.59 4.77 10.51
C PHE A 3 -3.40 4.73 9.57
N ALA A 4 -2.64 5.81 9.54
CA ALA A 4 -1.48 5.95 8.70
C ALA A 4 -0.29 6.39 9.53
N SER A 5 0.88 5.91 9.17
CA SER A 5 2.12 6.29 9.84
C SER A 5 3.25 6.33 8.83
N TRP A 6 4.24 7.19 9.11
CA TRP A 6 5.43 7.28 8.29
C TRP A 6 6.55 6.46 8.90
N ASP A 7 7.27 5.74 8.05
CA ASP A 7 8.46 5.01 8.44
C ASP A 7 9.55 5.35 7.42
N GLY A 8 10.33 6.39 7.73
CA GLY A 8 11.27 6.93 6.78
C GLY A 8 10.56 7.47 5.55
N ASP A 9 10.87 6.92 4.39
CA ASP A 9 10.26 7.32 3.12
C ASP A 9 9.01 6.51 2.78
N ARG A 10 8.54 5.68 3.69
CA ARG A 10 7.37 4.84 3.48
C ARG A 10 6.17 5.39 4.22
N LEU A 11 5.04 5.34 3.57
CA LEU A 11 3.76 5.59 4.22
C LEU A 11 3.05 4.25 4.41
N LEU A 12 2.78 3.91 5.64
CA LEU A 12 2.06 2.69 5.99
C LEU A 12 0.63 3.05 6.34
N VAL A 13 -0.32 2.41 5.70
CA VAL A 13 -1.74 2.60 5.98
C VAL A 13 -2.33 1.26 6.36
N GLU A 14 -2.86 1.17 7.56
CA GLU A 14 -3.53 -0.03 8.02
C GLU A 14 -5.01 0.24 8.16
N SER A 15 -5.82 -0.64 7.59
CA SER A 15 -7.27 -0.56 7.66
C SER A 15 -7.82 -1.85 8.23
N ARG A 16 -8.80 -1.72 9.13
CA ARG A 16 -9.45 -2.88 9.71
C ARG A 16 -10.94 -2.80 9.41
N PRO A 17 -11.40 -3.56 8.41
CA PRO A 17 -12.84 -3.62 8.12
C PRO A 17 -13.63 -4.22 9.27
N LEU A 18 -14.91 -3.92 9.30
CA LEU A 18 -15.79 -4.40 10.36
C LEU A 18 -15.94 -5.92 10.39
N ASP A 19 -15.67 -6.59 9.30
CA ASP A 19 -15.72 -8.05 9.22
C ASP A 19 -14.50 -8.75 9.81
N GLY A 20 -13.56 -7.99 10.36
CA GLY A 20 -12.43 -8.54 11.10
C GLY A 20 -11.18 -8.82 10.31
N GLY A 21 -11.15 -8.54 9.04
CA GLY A 21 -9.93 -8.68 8.25
C GLY A 21 -8.95 -7.54 8.52
N ARG A 22 -7.83 -7.56 7.81
CA ARG A 22 -6.85 -6.49 7.90
C ARG A 22 -6.30 -6.19 6.50
N ILE A 23 -6.20 -4.92 6.20
CA ILE A 23 -5.60 -4.46 4.95
C ILE A 23 -4.44 -3.54 5.30
N THR A 24 -3.26 -3.87 4.81
CA THR A 24 -2.08 -3.05 5.00
C THR A 24 -1.59 -2.58 3.64
N GLU A 25 -1.48 -1.28 3.48
CA GLU A 25 -0.95 -0.67 2.26
C GLU A 25 0.35 0.05 2.59
N THR A 26 1.37 -0.19 1.78
CA THR A 26 2.66 0.48 1.92
C THR A 26 2.93 1.26 0.64
N PHE A 27 3.15 2.54 0.80
CA PHE A 27 3.46 3.43 -0.32
C PHE A 27 4.92 3.83 -0.25
N LEU A 28 5.66 3.59 -1.34
CA LEU A 28 7.06 3.94 -1.45
C LEU A 28 7.29 4.76 -2.70
N LEU A 29 8.00 5.88 -2.55
CA LEU A 29 8.47 6.62 -3.70
C LEU A 29 9.87 6.12 -4.05
N GLU A 30 10.07 5.75 -5.30
CA GLU A 30 11.33 5.24 -5.79
C GLU A 30 11.83 6.10 -6.95
N GLU A 31 13.08 5.93 -7.29
CA GLU A 31 13.71 6.62 -8.43
C GLU A 31 13.53 8.13 -8.40
N GLY A 32 13.86 8.74 -7.25
CA GLY A 32 13.77 10.18 -7.10
C GLY A 32 12.36 10.72 -7.14
N GLY A 33 11.37 9.90 -6.86
CA GLY A 33 9.98 10.31 -6.87
C GLY A 33 9.27 10.07 -8.21
N ASN A 34 9.94 9.40 -9.15
CA ASN A 34 9.34 9.12 -10.46
C ASN A 34 8.55 7.84 -10.49
N ARG A 35 8.68 7.01 -9.47
CA ARG A 35 7.94 5.75 -9.39
C ARG A 35 7.29 5.62 -8.03
N LEU A 36 6.02 5.30 -8.03
CA LEU A 36 5.28 4.98 -6.82
C LEU A 36 5.04 3.48 -6.78
N ARG A 37 5.55 2.84 -5.75
CA ARG A 37 5.31 1.44 -5.51
C ARG A 37 4.29 1.31 -4.39
N VAL A 38 3.23 0.56 -4.66
CA VAL A 38 2.20 0.30 -3.67
C VAL A 38 2.18 -1.20 -3.41
N GLU A 39 2.46 -1.57 -2.18
CA GLU A 39 2.37 -2.95 -1.75
C GLU A 39 1.12 -3.10 -0.90
N LEU A 40 0.29 -4.06 -1.26
CA LEU A 40 -0.97 -4.30 -0.59
C LEU A 40 -0.96 -5.70 -0.01
N GLU A 41 -1.21 -5.79 1.28
CA GLU A 41 -1.39 -7.06 1.96
C GLU A 41 -2.81 -7.17 2.47
N LEU A 42 -3.50 -8.20 2.02
CA LEU A 42 -4.87 -8.49 2.44
C LEU A 42 -4.87 -9.72 3.32
N LEU A 43 -5.47 -9.60 4.48
CA LEU A 43 -5.57 -10.71 5.43
C LEU A 43 -7.03 -10.91 5.80
N PRO A 44 -7.83 -11.53 4.90
CA PRO A 44 -9.24 -11.79 5.21
C PRO A 44 -9.39 -12.89 6.25
N LEU A 45 -10.46 -12.81 7.04
CA LEU A 45 -10.72 -13.80 8.07
C LEU A 45 -10.88 -15.21 7.53
N SER A 46 -11.44 -15.33 6.33
CA SER A 46 -11.75 -16.63 5.76
C SER A 46 -10.57 -17.31 5.08
N PHE A 47 -9.46 -16.60 4.90
CA PHE A 47 -8.27 -17.17 4.29
C PHE A 47 -7.16 -17.31 5.32
N ARG A 48 -6.45 -18.43 5.25
CA ARG A 48 -5.31 -18.67 6.13
C ARG A 48 -4.02 -18.08 5.63
N VAL A 49 -4.01 -17.67 4.35
CA VAL A 49 -2.81 -17.16 3.71
C VAL A 49 -3.05 -15.73 3.30
N PRO A 50 -2.13 -14.81 3.61
CA PRO A 50 -2.29 -13.44 3.17
C PRO A 50 -2.16 -13.31 1.66
N ILE A 51 -2.87 -12.35 1.10
CA ILE A 51 -2.81 -12.05 -0.32
C ILE A 51 -1.95 -10.81 -0.49
N TYR A 52 -0.94 -10.91 -1.36
CA TYR A 52 -0.04 -9.80 -1.64
C TYR A 52 -0.25 -9.31 -3.05
N LEU A 53 -0.40 -8.02 -3.19
CA LEU A 53 -0.49 -7.36 -4.49
C LEU A 53 0.52 -6.24 -4.53
N ILE A 54 1.19 -6.09 -5.66
CA ILE A 54 2.15 -5.01 -5.87
C ILE A 54 1.72 -4.25 -7.11
N ARG A 55 1.59 -2.93 -6.98
CA ARG A 55 1.29 -2.05 -8.09
C ARG A 55 2.40 -1.03 -8.23
N ILE A 56 2.79 -0.75 -9.45
CA ILE A 56 3.83 0.21 -9.74
C ILE A 56 3.26 1.26 -10.68
N TYR A 57 3.38 2.52 -10.28
CA TYR A 57 2.93 3.65 -11.07
C TYR A 57 4.13 4.49 -11.44
N ASP A 58 4.36 4.66 -12.73
CA ASP A 58 5.42 5.52 -13.21
C ASP A 58 4.86 6.91 -13.47
N ARG A 59 5.63 7.92 -13.08
CA ARG A 59 5.25 9.30 -13.33
C ARG A 59 5.38 9.58 -14.82
N VAL A 60 4.29 10.02 -15.41
CA VAL A 60 4.30 10.46 -16.79
C VAL A 60 4.65 11.93 -16.81
N ASN A 61 5.76 12.27 -17.47
CA ASN A 61 6.08 13.66 -17.70
C ASN A 61 5.12 14.20 -18.75
N ALA A 62 4.08 14.87 -18.26
CA ALA A 62 3.20 15.57 -19.18
C ALA A 62 3.95 16.77 -19.71
N THR A 63 4.40 16.68 -20.93
CA THR A 63 4.91 17.86 -21.61
C THR A 63 3.72 18.72 -21.98
N PRO A 64 3.74 20.00 -21.61
CA PRO A 64 2.64 20.88 -21.99
C PRO A 64 2.60 21.11 -23.49
#